data_b07cf4a6535d3b5abf4a499b5100fbdc
#
_entry.id   b07cf4a6535d3b5abf4a499b5100fbdc
#
_cell.length_a   1.000
_cell.length_b   1.000
_cell.length_c   1.000
_cell.angle_alpha   90.00
_cell.angle_beta   90.00
_cell.angle_gamma   90.00
#
_symmetry.space_group_name_H-M   'P 1'
#
loop_
_entity.id
_entity.type
_entity.pdbx_description
1 polymer ?
#
loop_
_entity_poly.entity_id
_entity_poly.type
_entity_poly.pdbx_seq_one_letter_code
_entity_poly.pdbx_strand_id
1 'polypeptide(L)'
;MSQSNFLVIMSDEHQGRAMGCAGHDFVKTPNLDRLAARGTRFSEAYTPCPICVPARASFATGKHVHETRLWDNAMPYTGQLPGWGHALQGNNIPVESIGKLH
;
A
#
# COMPACT_ATOMS: atom_id res chain seq x y z
N MET A 1 -7.63 9.65 -25.34
CA MET A 1 -6.68 8.89 -24.49
C MET A 1 -7.38 7.72 -23.84
N SER A 2 -6.78 6.56 -23.90
CA SER A 2 -7.27 5.41 -23.16
C SER A 2 -7.02 5.59 -21.68
N GLN A 3 -7.96 5.17 -20.85
CA GLN A 3 -7.79 5.11 -19.41
C GLN A 3 -7.13 3.78 -19.02
N SER A 4 -6.24 3.80 -18.04
CA SER A 4 -5.63 2.60 -17.49
C SER A 4 -6.37 2.18 -16.23
N ASN A 5 -6.47 0.89 -16.02
CA ASN A 5 -6.93 0.33 -14.76
C ASN A 5 -5.73 0.16 -13.82
N PHE A 6 -5.94 0.40 -12.54
CA PHE A 6 -4.92 0.22 -11.52
C PHE A 6 -5.36 -0.85 -10.54
N LEU A 7 -4.46 -1.76 -10.23
CA LEU A 7 -4.66 -2.77 -9.20
C LEU A 7 -3.54 -2.64 -8.18
N VAL A 8 -3.90 -2.32 -6.94
CA VAL A 8 -2.96 -2.27 -5.81
C VAL A 8 -3.19 -3.51 -4.97
N ILE A 9 -2.14 -4.32 -4.80
CA ILE A 9 -2.17 -5.49 -3.92
C ILE A 9 -1.24 -5.20 -2.76
N MET A 10 -1.79 -5.18 -1.55
CA MET A 10 -1.04 -4.88 -0.33
C MET A 10 -1.06 -6.11 0.58
N SER A 11 0.11 -6.66 0.86
CA SER A 11 0.27 -7.75 1.81
C SER A 11 0.52 -7.17 3.20
N ASP A 12 -0.24 -7.63 4.19
CA ASP A 12 -0.07 -7.22 5.58
C ASP A 12 1.18 -7.90 6.17
N GLU A 13 2.02 -7.11 6.81
CA GLU A 13 3.23 -7.59 7.52
C GLU A 13 4.24 -8.39 6.68
N HIS A 14 4.18 -8.31 5.36
CA HIS A 14 5.14 -9.01 4.51
C HIS A 14 6.48 -8.27 4.52
N GLN A 15 7.51 -8.94 5.04
CA GLN A 15 8.87 -8.42 5.01
C GLN A 15 9.43 -8.44 3.59
N GLY A 16 9.93 -7.30 3.11
CA GLY A 16 10.40 -7.16 1.73
C GLY A 16 11.54 -8.11 1.36
N ARG A 17 12.30 -8.62 2.32
CA ARG A 17 13.36 -9.62 2.09
C ARG A 17 12.83 -11.05 1.95
N ALA A 18 11.59 -11.30 2.33
CA ALA A 18 10.98 -12.63 2.28
C ALA A 18 10.39 -12.91 0.90
N MET A 19 11.19 -12.79 -0.13
CA MET A 19 10.84 -13.06 -1.53
C MET A 19 12.05 -13.66 -2.25
N GLY A 20 11.81 -14.57 -3.19
CA GLY A 20 12.87 -15.16 -4.00
C GLY A 20 13.64 -14.10 -4.80
N CYS A 21 12.94 -13.15 -5.42
CA CYS A 21 13.56 -12.06 -6.18
C CYS A 21 14.39 -11.09 -5.31
N ALA A 22 14.20 -11.11 -3.98
CA ALA A 22 15.01 -10.34 -3.03
C ALA A 22 16.21 -11.15 -2.49
N GLY A 23 16.40 -12.38 -2.96
CA GLY A 23 17.51 -13.23 -2.58
C GLY A 23 17.31 -14.06 -1.32
N HIS A 24 16.07 -14.30 -0.92
CA HIS A 24 15.81 -15.12 0.26
C HIS A 24 16.18 -16.59 0.02
N ASP A 25 16.85 -17.22 0.99
CA ASP A 25 17.45 -18.53 0.83
C ASP A 25 16.46 -19.66 0.59
N PHE A 26 15.28 -19.60 1.21
CA PHE A 26 14.32 -20.71 1.14
C PHE A 26 12.87 -20.29 0.84
N VAL A 27 12.51 -19.02 0.95
CA VAL A 27 11.15 -18.59 0.63
C VAL A 27 10.93 -18.62 -0.89
N LYS A 28 9.87 -19.29 -1.31
CA LYS A 28 9.51 -19.42 -2.72
C LYS A 28 8.34 -18.49 -3.04
N THR A 29 8.57 -17.53 -3.92
CA THR A 29 7.54 -16.58 -4.38
C THR A 29 7.54 -16.50 -5.90
N PRO A 30 7.19 -17.59 -6.61
CA PRO A 30 7.37 -17.65 -8.06
C PRO A 30 6.53 -16.60 -8.81
N ASN A 31 5.35 -16.26 -8.31
CA ASN A 31 4.48 -15.28 -8.96
C ASN A 31 5.00 -13.84 -8.76
N LEU A 32 5.46 -13.51 -7.55
CA LEU A 32 6.08 -12.22 -7.29
C LEU A 32 7.39 -12.07 -8.06
N ASP A 33 8.17 -13.14 -8.15
CA ASP A 33 9.42 -13.16 -8.92
C ASP A 33 9.16 -12.90 -10.40
N ARG A 34 8.11 -13.51 -10.99
CA ARG A 34 7.72 -13.26 -12.37
C ARG A 34 7.25 -11.82 -12.58
N LEU A 35 6.50 -11.28 -11.62
CA LEU A 35 6.06 -9.89 -11.67
C LEU A 35 7.26 -8.94 -11.63
N ALA A 36 8.21 -9.19 -10.73
CA ALA A 36 9.44 -8.43 -10.62
C ALA A 36 10.26 -8.47 -11.91
N ALA A 37 10.31 -9.61 -12.58
CA ALA A 37 11.05 -9.76 -13.84
C ALA A 37 10.44 -8.94 -14.99
N ARG A 38 9.14 -8.67 -14.95
CA ARG A 38 8.44 -7.91 -15.99
C ARG A 38 8.24 -6.44 -15.65
N GLY A 39 8.47 -6.06 -14.40
CA GLY A 39 8.22 -4.73 -13.91
C GLY A 39 9.43 -4.15 -13.21
N THR A 40 9.17 -3.25 -12.28
CA THR A 40 10.20 -2.60 -11.47
C THR A 40 10.09 -3.04 -10.03
N ARG A 41 11.16 -3.57 -9.47
CA ARG A 41 11.25 -3.89 -8.04
C ARG A 41 11.99 -2.77 -7.32
N PHE A 42 11.34 -2.19 -6.33
CA PHE A 42 11.94 -1.15 -5.49
C PHE A 42 12.58 -1.82 -4.28
N SER A 43 13.90 -1.93 -4.28
CA SER A 43 14.65 -2.59 -3.21
C SER A 43 14.70 -1.79 -1.92
N GLU A 44 14.51 -0.48 -2.01
CA GLU A 44 14.59 0.44 -0.89
C GLU A 44 13.33 1.31 -0.84
N ALA A 45 12.21 0.70 -0.48
CA ALA A 45 10.95 1.40 -0.25
C ALA A 45 10.64 1.38 1.24
N TYR A 46 10.23 2.52 1.78
CA TYR A 46 10.03 2.70 3.22
C TYR A 46 8.62 3.17 3.52
N THR A 47 8.05 2.66 4.60
CA THR A 47 6.82 3.18 5.17
C THR A 47 7.13 4.30 6.16
N PRO A 48 6.28 5.33 6.27
CA PRO A 48 6.47 6.36 7.30
C PRO A 48 6.23 5.85 8.72
N CYS A 49 5.59 4.68 8.88
CA CYS A 49 5.38 4.05 10.17
C CYS A 49 5.17 2.55 9.98
N PRO A 50 5.84 1.69 10.79
CA PRO A 50 5.69 0.24 10.67
C PRO A 50 4.50 -0.30 11.47
N ILE A 51 3.40 0.43 11.53
CA ILE A 51 2.16 0.08 12.24
C ILE A 51 1.00 0.23 11.25
N CYS A 52 0.03 -0.69 11.30
CA CYS A 52 -1.01 -0.83 10.28
C CYS A 52 -1.81 0.44 10.02
N VAL A 53 -2.50 0.99 11.02
CA VAL A 53 -3.37 2.17 10.82
C VAL A 53 -2.57 3.39 10.37
N PRO A 54 -1.46 3.78 11.02
CA PRO A 54 -0.68 4.92 10.56
C PRO A 54 -0.15 4.77 9.14
N ALA A 55 0.38 3.59 8.79
CA ALA A 55 0.90 3.33 7.45
C ALA A 55 -0.20 3.40 6.40
N ARG A 56 -1.35 2.80 6.66
CA ARG A 56 -2.48 2.78 5.72
C ARG A 56 -3.10 4.16 5.55
N ALA A 57 -3.20 4.94 6.61
CA ALA A 57 -3.66 6.32 6.54
C ALA A 57 -2.68 7.18 5.72
N SER A 58 -1.39 7.01 5.92
CA SER A 58 -0.36 7.68 5.11
C SER A 58 -0.46 7.29 3.63
N PHE A 59 -0.65 6.01 3.36
CA PHE A 59 -0.86 5.53 2.00
C PHE A 59 -2.10 6.15 1.35
N ALA A 60 -3.21 6.21 2.08
CA ALA A 60 -4.46 6.76 1.57
C ALA A 60 -4.41 8.26 1.34
N THR A 61 -3.73 9.00 2.19
CA THR A 61 -3.74 10.47 2.18
C THR A 61 -2.52 11.10 1.53
N GLY A 62 -1.44 10.35 1.36
CA GLY A 62 -0.16 10.89 0.91
C GLY A 62 0.53 11.78 1.94
N LYS A 63 0.14 11.68 3.22
CA LYS A 63 0.65 12.50 4.31
C LYS A 63 1.47 11.67 5.28
N HIS A 64 2.46 12.28 5.89
CA HIS A 64 3.23 11.66 6.96
C HIS A 64 2.40 11.50 8.24
N VAL A 65 2.84 10.61 9.12
CA VAL A 65 2.12 10.30 10.36
C VAL A 65 1.93 11.53 11.25
N HIS A 66 2.92 12.41 11.33
CA HIS A 66 2.80 13.64 12.11
C HIS A 66 1.76 14.62 11.55
N GLU A 67 1.43 14.50 10.26
CA GLU A 67 0.39 15.29 9.62
C GLU A 67 -0.99 14.65 9.79
N THR A 68 -1.08 13.31 9.69
CA THR A 68 -2.35 12.59 9.89
C THR A 68 -2.75 12.54 11.35
N ARG A 69 -1.78 12.58 12.26
CA ARG A 69 -1.93 12.43 13.72
C ARG A 69 -2.55 11.09 14.14
N LEU A 70 -2.43 10.09 13.29
CA LEU A 70 -2.84 8.72 13.59
C LEU A 70 -1.58 7.94 13.96
N TRP A 71 -1.36 7.75 15.27
CA TRP A 71 -0.09 7.28 15.80
C TRP A 71 -0.04 5.77 16.04
N ASP A 72 -1.18 5.14 16.23
CA ASP A 72 -1.26 3.71 16.52
C ASP A 72 -2.56 3.08 16.01
N ASN A 73 -2.72 1.78 16.25
CA ASN A 73 -3.89 1.03 15.78
C ASN A 73 -5.17 1.31 16.57
N ALA A 74 -5.08 2.01 17.70
CA ALA A 74 -6.26 2.40 18.48
C ALA A 74 -6.90 3.70 17.94
N MET A 75 -6.29 4.34 16.96
CA MET A 75 -6.73 5.61 16.38
C MET A 75 -7.25 5.38 14.96
N PRO A 76 -8.55 5.07 14.78
CA PRO A 76 -9.05 4.70 13.45
C PRO A 76 -9.04 5.88 12.48
N TYR A 77 -8.70 5.57 11.24
CA TYR A 77 -8.88 6.50 10.13
C TYR A 77 -10.32 6.38 9.65
N THR A 78 -11.12 7.42 9.87
CA THR A 78 -12.55 7.45 9.53
C THR A 78 -12.85 8.35 8.33
N GLY A 79 -11.85 8.64 7.50
CA GLY A 79 -12.01 9.54 6.37
C GLY A 79 -11.93 11.02 6.72
N GLN A 80 -11.45 11.36 7.92
CA GLN A 80 -11.33 12.75 8.38
C GLN A 80 -10.35 13.58 7.55
N LEU A 81 -9.44 12.92 6.84
CA LEU A 81 -8.55 13.57 5.88
C LEU A 81 -8.83 13.01 4.48
N PRO A 82 -8.90 13.85 3.44
CA PRO A 82 -9.15 13.36 2.10
C PRO A 82 -7.98 12.51 1.60
N GLY A 83 -8.32 11.36 1.00
CA GLY A 83 -7.36 10.45 0.40
C GLY A 83 -7.50 10.39 -1.12
N TRP A 84 -6.62 9.61 -1.75
CA TRP A 84 -6.68 9.43 -3.21
C TRP A 84 -7.98 8.77 -3.67
N GLY A 85 -8.59 7.93 -2.84
CA GLY A 85 -9.90 7.34 -3.14
C GLY A 85 -10.99 8.40 -3.25
N HIS A 86 -11.00 9.37 -2.34
CA HIS A 86 -11.93 10.50 -2.40
C HIS A 86 -11.73 11.33 -3.68
N ALA A 87 -10.48 11.59 -4.05
CA ALA A 87 -10.16 12.35 -5.26
C ALA A 87 -10.64 11.62 -6.52
N LEU A 88 -10.47 10.31 -6.58
CA LEU A 88 -10.93 9.51 -7.72
C LEU A 88 -12.46 9.49 -7.80
N GLN A 89 -13.14 9.27 -6.69
CA GLN A 89 -14.60 9.30 -6.64
C GLN A 89 -15.15 10.65 -7.04
N GLY A 90 -14.51 11.73 -6.62
CA GLY A 90 -14.88 13.09 -7.01
C GLY A 90 -14.73 13.35 -8.52
N ASN A 91 -13.97 12.53 -9.22
CA ASN A 91 -13.81 12.58 -10.68
C ASN A 91 -14.56 11.44 -11.39
N ASN A 92 -15.53 10.84 -10.75
CA ASN A 92 -16.35 9.74 -11.27
C ASN A 92 -15.55 8.50 -11.69
N ILE A 93 -14.42 8.24 -11.01
CA ILE A 93 -13.60 7.07 -11.22
C ILE A 93 -13.93 6.07 -10.10
N PRO A 94 -14.49 4.89 -10.42
CA PRO A 94 -14.84 3.92 -9.39
C PRO A 94 -13.61 3.37 -8.69
N VAL A 95 -13.72 3.21 -7.36
CA VAL A 95 -12.69 2.63 -6.51
C VAL A 95 -13.31 1.51 -5.70
N GLU A 96 -12.74 0.33 -5.77
CA GLU A 96 -13.15 -0.82 -4.98
C GLU A 96 -12.02 -1.24 -4.05
N SER A 97 -12.39 -1.63 -2.83
CA SER A 97 -11.46 -2.16 -1.84
C SER A 97 -11.96 -3.49 -1.33
N ILE A 98 -11.06 -4.46 -1.26
CA ILE A 98 -11.38 -5.80 -0.76
C ILE A 98 -10.32 -6.18 0.27
N GLY A 99 -10.76 -6.65 1.43
CA GLY A 99 -9.88 -7.12 2.48
C GLY A 99 -9.64 -6.11 3.59
N LYS A 100 -8.45 -6.17 4.19
CA LYS A 100 -8.12 -5.38 5.38
C LYS A 100 -7.84 -3.93 5.02
N LEU A 101 -8.66 -3.04 5.53
CA LEU A 101 -8.47 -1.59 5.40
C LEU A 101 -8.03 -0.93 6.71
N HIS A 102 -8.39 -1.52 7.81
CA HIS A 102 -8.33 -0.94 9.16
C HIS A 102 -9.30 0.20 9.35
#